data_da9a8f6afb1dbf7f02489077b158f1d4
#
_entry.id   da9a8f6afb1dbf7f02489077b158f1d4
#
_cell.length_a   1.000
_cell.length_b   1.000
_cell.length_c   1.000
_cell.angle_alpha   90.00
_cell.angle_beta   90.00
_cell.angle_gamma   90.00
#
_symmetry.space_group_name_H-M   'P 1'
#
loop_
_entity.id
_entity.type
_entity.pdbx_description
1 polymer ?
#
loop_
_entity_poly.entity_id
_entity_poly.type
_entity_poly.pdbx_seq_one_letter_code
_entity_poly.pdbx_strand_id
1 'polypeptide(L)'
;MNKSILAVAVTIASLTLAGCGTEANQAAQQQHLQPIDVAQVLVKPVQNWHTYTTRLEAPQEVALMPRVSGVIDKINFKEGDSVKEGDLLFTLDARPFAAVVDSLKAQIESAKAALEQAKSEAKRAERLTERKAISTEQAESRKSTLRQREAQLLALQAELTAAELDLAFTQVRSPIDGVVSRANITKGNNVLAGQSVLTSIVSNQQMYAYFDIDERTWNRSFADVTAQSEQAVVMQKVGQTSFNYNGKINFIDNQINETTGTLRVRAVFENDEQQLRAGSFARIKLAANKVSEKVIVPERAIGTDLKNRFVLTVGEGNVLEYKLVTVGERYGSLRAITSGLNENDVIAVNGPARVGPGMPISPNTVTINSDGIAFTLSNNHSDLVAKQ
;
A
#
# COMPACT_ATOMS: atom_id res chain seq x y z
N MET A 1 -18.01 -49.36 99.73
CA MET A 1 -18.92 -48.51 98.97
C MET A 1 -18.11 -47.97 97.76
N ASN A 2 -18.20 -48.28 96.56
CA ASN A 2 -19.17 -48.95 95.69
C ASN A 2 -18.40 -49.55 94.45
N LYS A 3 -18.04 -50.81 94.48
CA LYS A 3 -17.51 -51.52 93.29
C LYS A 3 -18.64 -52.12 92.42
N SER A 4 -19.90 -52.04 92.92
CA SER A 4 -21.04 -52.65 92.20
C SER A 4 -21.76 -51.69 91.23
N ILE A 5 -21.54 -50.38 91.32
CA ILE A 5 -22.19 -49.42 90.37
C ILE A 5 -21.40 -49.24 89.08
N LEU A 6 -20.11 -49.52 89.13
CA LEU A 6 -19.24 -49.42 87.93
C LEU A 6 -19.48 -50.57 86.93
N ALA A 7 -19.87 -51.74 87.36
CA ALA A 7 -20.12 -52.93 86.50
C ALA A 7 -21.45 -52.85 85.76
N VAL A 8 -22.46 -52.17 86.25
CA VAL A 8 -23.77 -52.02 85.56
C VAL A 8 -23.75 -50.90 84.51
N ALA A 9 -22.92 -49.89 84.70
CA ALA A 9 -22.73 -48.85 83.64
C ALA A 9 -21.98 -49.31 82.41
N VAL A 10 -21.04 -50.25 82.54
CA VAL A 10 -20.28 -50.79 81.42
C VAL A 10 -21.11 -51.78 80.58
N THR A 11 -22.05 -52.54 81.20
CA THR A 11 -22.90 -53.48 80.51
C THR A 11 -24.08 -52.81 79.75
N ILE A 12 -24.54 -51.63 80.12
CA ILE A 12 -25.54 -50.89 79.41
C ILE A 12 -24.93 -50.12 78.23
N ALA A 13 -23.65 -49.73 78.27
CA ALA A 13 -22.95 -49.07 77.16
C ALA A 13 -22.59 -50.07 76.02
N SER A 14 -22.51 -51.33 76.27
CA SER A 14 -22.18 -52.36 75.23
C SER A 14 -23.41 -52.93 74.48
N LEU A 15 -24.65 -52.65 74.91
CA LEU A 15 -25.84 -53.11 74.22
C LEU A 15 -26.46 -52.09 73.23
N THR A 16 -25.92 -50.86 73.14
CA THR A 16 -26.43 -49.85 72.18
C THR A 16 -25.61 -49.75 70.87
N LEU A 17 -24.58 -50.60 70.66
CA LEU A 17 -23.78 -50.61 69.45
C LEU A 17 -24.15 -51.73 68.44
N ALA A 18 -25.21 -52.42 68.63
CA ALA A 18 -25.59 -53.55 67.75
C ALA A 18 -26.90 -53.33 66.96
N GLY A 19 -27.15 -52.08 66.56
CA GLY A 19 -28.40 -51.81 65.81
C GLY A 19 -28.29 -50.64 64.86
N CYS A 20 -27.55 -50.74 63.78
CA CYS A 20 -27.77 -50.04 62.53
C CYS A 20 -26.87 -50.66 61.42
N GLY A 21 -27.24 -51.90 61.04
CA GLY A 21 -26.93 -52.35 59.69
C GLY A 21 -27.90 -51.68 58.73
N THR A 22 -27.68 -50.46 58.43
CA THR A 22 -28.29 -49.83 57.24
C THR A 22 -27.58 -50.37 56.03
N GLU A 23 -28.32 -51.13 55.21
CA GLU A 23 -27.99 -51.38 53.85
C GLU A 23 -27.53 -50.04 53.23
N ALA A 24 -26.26 -49.89 52.96
CA ALA A 24 -25.78 -48.86 52.12
C ALA A 24 -26.38 -49.04 50.76
N ASN A 25 -27.54 -48.42 50.59
CA ASN A 25 -28.13 -48.19 49.29
C ASN A 25 -27.02 -47.51 48.48
N GLN A 26 -26.34 -48.25 47.67
CA GLN A 26 -25.55 -47.74 46.56
C GLN A 26 -26.54 -47.06 45.64
N ALA A 27 -27.04 -45.91 46.04
CA ALA A 27 -27.55 -44.91 45.12
C ALA A 27 -26.33 -44.63 44.22
N ALA A 28 -26.29 -45.28 43.09
CA ALA A 28 -25.38 -44.89 42.02
C ALA A 28 -25.47 -43.37 41.94
N GLN A 29 -24.40 -42.70 42.29
CA GLN A 29 -24.25 -41.30 41.99
C GLN A 29 -24.51 -41.19 40.49
N GLN A 30 -25.73 -40.84 40.12
CA GLN A 30 -26.03 -40.36 38.81
C GLN A 30 -25.16 -39.12 38.66
N GLN A 31 -23.96 -39.32 38.10
CA GLN A 31 -23.15 -38.18 37.65
C GLN A 31 -24.09 -37.39 36.74
N HIS A 32 -24.53 -36.26 37.24
CA HIS A 32 -25.26 -35.30 36.42
C HIS A 32 -24.27 -34.85 35.32
N LEU A 33 -24.33 -35.58 34.18
CA LEU A 33 -23.58 -35.22 32.99
C LEU A 33 -24.05 -33.84 32.57
N GLN A 34 -23.14 -32.90 32.55
CA GLN A 34 -23.46 -31.53 32.13
C GLN A 34 -23.78 -31.53 30.62
N PRO A 35 -24.93 -31.00 30.19
CA PRO A 35 -25.21 -30.82 28.79
C PRO A 35 -24.26 -29.78 28.19
N ILE A 36 -23.46 -30.17 27.24
CA ILE A 36 -22.48 -29.31 26.57
C ILE A 36 -22.71 -29.36 25.06
N ASP A 37 -22.78 -28.18 24.47
CA ASP A 37 -22.88 -28.06 23.02
C ASP A 37 -21.57 -28.52 22.38
N VAL A 38 -21.68 -29.53 21.53
CA VAL A 38 -20.59 -30.10 20.77
C VAL A 38 -20.83 -29.92 19.28
N ALA A 39 -19.80 -29.70 18.52
CA ALA A 39 -19.89 -29.59 17.06
C ALA A 39 -18.70 -30.29 16.40
N GLN A 40 -18.93 -30.89 15.26
CA GLN A 40 -17.85 -31.29 14.37
C GLN A 40 -17.14 -30.05 13.87
N VAL A 41 -15.83 -30.11 13.78
CA VAL A 41 -15.02 -29.01 13.21
C VAL A 41 -15.43 -28.74 11.76
N LEU A 42 -15.34 -27.49 11.34
CA LEU A 42 -15.65 -27.09 9.98
C LEU A 42 -14.37 -27.10 9.15
N VAL A 43 -14.36 -27.80 8.03
CA VAL A 43 -13.25 -27.75 7.07
C VAL A 43 -13.64 -26.81 5.93
N LYS A 44 -12.86 -25.78 5.70
CA LYS A 44 -13.09 -24.79 4.64
C LYS A 44 -11.80 -24.47 3.90
N PRO A 45 -11.90 -24.22 2.59
CA PRO A 45 -10.81 -23.63 1.84
C PRO A 45 -10.57 -22.19 2.34
N VAL A 46 -9.35 -21.92 2.80
CA VAL A 46 -8.96 -20.62 3.38
C VAL A 46 -7.80 -20.05 2.60
N GLN A 47 -7.90 -18.78 2.28
CA GLN A 47 -6.81 -18.02 1.68
C GLN A 47 -5.95 -17.42 2.79
N ASN A 48 -4.66 -17.72 2.76
CA ASN A 48 -3.72 -17.14 3.70
C ASN A 48 -3.40 -15.69 3.30
N TRP A 49 -3.25 -14.83 4.31
CA TRP A 49 -2.87 -13.44 4.13
C TRP A 49 -1.53 -13.17 4.79
N HIS A 50 -0.70 -12.41 4.12
CA HIS A 50 0.56 -11.91 4.68
C HIS A 50 0.44 -10.41 4.90
N THR A 51 0.80 -9.96 6.11
CA THR A 51 0.67 -8.56 6.50
C THR A 51 2.03 -7.87 6.49
N TYR A 52 2.10 -6.72 5.83
CA TYR A 52 3.30 -5.90 5.73
C TYR A 52 2.98 -4.47 6.15
N THR A 53 3.98 -3.78 6.69
CA THR A 53 3.89 -2.34 6.96
C THR A 53 4.57 -1.60 5.83
N THR A 54 3.96 -0.51 5.39
CA THR A 54 4.44 0.31 4.27
C THR A 54 4.29 1.79 4.60
N ARG A 55 4.96 2.61 3.78
CA ARG A 55 4.70 4.04 3.68
C ARG A 55 4.18 4.32 2.28
N LEU A 56 3.12 5.11 2.20
CA LEU A 56 2.56 5.51 0.92
C LEU A 56 3.47 6.53 0.24
N GLU A 57 3.68 6.36 -1.04
CA GLU A 57 4.43 7.26 -1.90
C GLU A 57 3.57 7.72 -3.06
N ALA A 58 3.76 8.96 -3.49
CA ALA A 58 3.11 9.44 -4.71
C ALA A 58 3.83 8.86 -5.93
N PRO A 59 3.13 8.57 -7.04
CA PRO A 59 3.76 8.18 -8.30
C PRO A 59 4.76 9.20 -8.82
N GLN A 60 4.47 10.49 -8.61
CA GLN A 60 5.33 11.59 -9.03
C GLN A 60 5.39 12.66 -7.94
N GLU A 61 6.60 13.12 -7.67
CA GLU A 61 6.89 14.23 -6.78
C GLU A 61 7.93 15.12 -7.46
N VAL A 62 7.62 16.41 -7.63
CA VAL A 62 8.47 17.36 -8.31
C VAL A 62 8.75 18.55 -7.41
N ALA A 63 10.03 18.81 -7.14
CA ALA A 63 10.50 20.07 -6.58
C ALA A 63 10.59 21.09 -7.72
N LEU A 64 9.66 22.04 -7.78
CA LEU A 64 9.57 23.02 -8.86
C LEU A 64 10.66 24.07 -8.69
N MET A 65 11.55 24.17 -9.69
CA MET A 65 12.63 25.13 -9.75
C MET A 65 12.52 25.96 -11.03
N PRO A 66 12.90 27.26 -11.02
CA PRO A 66 12.92 28.08 -12.22
C PRO A 66 14.07 27.65 -13.12
N ARG A 67 13.89 27.79 -14.45
CA ARG A 67 14.92 27.52 -15.45
C ARG A 67 15.77 28.75 -15.77
N VAL A 68 15.24 29.95 -15.45
CA VAL A 68 15.95 31.24 -15.57
C VAL A 68 15.95 31.95 -14.22
N SER A 69 16.96 32.74 -13.96
CA SER A 69 17.08 33.56 -12.75
C SER A 69 16.31 34.86 -12.92
N GLY A 70 15.65 35.33 -11.86
CA GLY A 70 14.92 36.58 -11.91
C GLY A 70 14.12 36.86 -10.64
N VAL A 71 13.37 37.93 -10.61
CA VAL A 71 12.53 38.33 -9.47
C VAL A 71 11.11 37.74 -9.66
N ILE A 72 10.52 37.17 -8.61
CA ILE A 72 9.11 36.71 -8.64
C ILE A 72 8.20 37.95 -8.70
N ASP A 73 7.47 38.10 -9.80
CA ASP A 73 6.44 39.13 -9.98
C ASP A 73 5.10 38.70 -9.41
N LYS A 74 4.67 37.46 -9.70
CA LYS A 74 3.36 36.94 -9.24
C LYS A 74 3.43 35.47 -8.86
N ILE A 75 2.58 35.10 -7.88
CA ILE A 75 2.22 33.74 -7.53
C ILE A 75 0.75 33.56 -7.94
N ASN A 76 0.47 32.57 -8.79
CA ASN A 76 -0.82 32.43 -9.47
C ASN A 76 -1.66 31.23 -8.94
N PHE A 77 -1.31 30.68 -7.80
CA PHE A 77 -2.05 29.59 -7.15
C PHE A 77 -2.26 29.88 -5.67
N LYS A 78 -3.16 29.14 -5.05
CA LYS A 78 -3.29 29.07 -3.59
C LYS A 78 -2.61 27.80 -3.08
N GLU A 79 -1.98 27.90 -1.92
CA GLU A 79 -1.32 26.79 -1.28
C GLU A 79 -2.29 25.65 -0.99
N GLY A 80 -1.96 24.44 -1.42
CA GLY A 80 -2.83 23.26 -1.31
C GLY A 80 -3.83 23.05 -2.45
N ASP A 81 -3.85 23.92 -3.47
CA ASP A 81 -4.73 23.75 -4.63
C ASP A 81 -4.32 22.53 -5.47
N SER A 82 -5.31 21.91 -6.11
CA SER A 82 -5.07 20.95 -7.19
C SER A 82 -4.75 21.70 -8.47
N VAL A 83 -3.66 21.30 -9.11
CA VAL A 83 -3.15 21.88 -10.36
C VAL A 83 -3.01 20.81 -11.44
N LYS A 84 -3.12 21.23 -12.69
CA LYS A 84 -2.91 20.39 -13.87
C LYS A 84 -1.58 20.70 -14.52
N GLU A 85 -1.06 19.74 -15.26
CA GLU A 85 0.10 19.96 -16.13
C GLU A 85 -0.14 21.17 -17.05
N GLY A 86 0.84 22.08 -17.09
CA GLY A 86 0.75 23.32 -17.85
C GLY A 86 0.17 24.52 -17.09
N ASP A 87 -0.46 24.36 -15.93
CA ASP A 87 -0.99 25.47 -15.15
C ASP A 87 0.11 26.43 -14.72
N LEU A 88 -0.14 27.75 -14.87
CA LEU A 88 0.81 28.81 -14.52
C LEU A 88 0.85 29.00 -13.00
N LEU A 89 2.00 28.73 -12.39
CA LEU A 89 2.19 28.79 -10.93
C LEU A 89 2.94 30.04 -10.48
N PHE A 90 4.04 30.36 -11.14
CA PHE A 90 4.82 31.58 -10.85
C PHE A 90 5.09 32.35 -12.13
N THR A 91 5.14 33.67 -12.01
CA THR A 91 5.59 34.57 -13.06
C THR A 91 6.81 35.32 -12.57
N LEU A 92 7.90 35.23 -13.28
CA LEU A 92 9.10 36.04 -13.05
C LEU A 92 8.98 37.33 -13.83
N ASP A 93 9.77 38.36 -13.47
CA ASP A 93 9.86 39.62 -14.22
C ASP A 93 10.41 39.37 -15.64
N ALA A 94 9.48 39.40 -16.62
CA ALA A 94 9.79 39.12 -18.01
C ALA A 94 10.45 40.29 -18.77
N ARG A 95 10.42 41.49 -18.21
CA ARG A 95 10.87 42.71 -18.92
C ARG A 95 12.33 42.65 -19.42
N PRO A 96 13.29 42.14 -18.64
CA PRO A 96 14.67 42.02 -19.15
C PRO A 96 14.76 41.05 -20.33
N PHE A 97 14.06 39.94 -20.28
CA PHE A 97 14.03 38.91 -21.32
C PHE A 97 13.34 39.40 -22.59
N ALA A 98 12.23 40.10 -22.47
CA ALA A 98 11.52 40.71 -23.59
C ALA A 98 12.41 41.73 -24.31
N ALA A 99 13.17 42.57 -23.59
CA ALA A 99 14.09 43.53 -24.19
C ALA A 99 15.21 42.88 -25.02
N VAL A 100 15.71 41.70 -24.58
CA VAL A 100 16.70 40.92 -25.36
C VAL A 100 16.08 40.39 -26.65
N VAL A 101 14.88 39.83 -26.58
CA VAL A 101 14.12 39.33 -27.74
C VAL A 101 13.90 40.47 -28.74
N ASP A 102 13.46 41.64 -28.31
CA ASP A 102 13.21 42.79 -29.18
C ASP A 102 14.51 43.31 -29.83
N SER A 103 15.59 43.31 -29.08
CA SER A 103 16.94 43.67 -29.63
C SER A 103 17.38 42.71 -30.74
N LEU A 104 17.23 41.40 -30.51
CA LEU A 104 17.60 40.39 -31.51
C LEU A 104 16.70 40.47 -32.75
N LYS A 105 15.40 40.73 -32.59
CA LYS A 105 14.48 40.97 -33.73
C LYS A 105 14.96 42.14 -34.58
N ALA A 106 15.37 43.26 -33.96
CA ALA A 106 15.91 44.42 -34.71
C ALA A 106 17.23 44.08 -35.44
N GLN A 107 18.12 43.28 -34.79
CA GLN A 107 19.34 42.80 -35.43
C GLN A 107 19.10 41.90 -36.64
N ILE A 108 18.09 41.02 -36.54
CA ILE A 108 17.65 40.14 -37.65
C ILE A 108 17.14 40.98 -38.82
N GLU A 109 16.37 42.03 -38.60
CA GLU A 109 15.91 42.92 -39.67
C GLU A 109 17.08 43.63 -40.38
N SER A 110 18.07 44.08 -39.60
CA SER A 110 19.33 44.66 -40.16
C SER A 110 20.09 43.60 -40.98
N ALA A 111 20.22 42.37 -40.47
CA ALA A 111 20.90 41.28 -41.18
C ALA A 111 20.20 40.89 -42.47
N LYS A 112 18.85 40.88 -42.47
CA LYS A 112 18.02 40.61 -43.68
C LYS A 112 18.31 41.68 -44.75
N ALA A 113 18.36 42.97 -44.38
CA ALA A 113 18.66 44.04 -45.35
C ALA A 113 20.06 43.88 -45.94
N ALA A 114 21.06 43.53 -45.09
CA ALA A 114 22.41 43.26 -45.56
C ALA A 114 22.51 42.03 -46.45
N LEU A 115 21.73 40.99 -46.17
CA LEU A 115 21.66 39.81 -47.00
C LEU A 115 21.06 40.11 -48.39
N GLU A 116 19.97 40.84 -48.45
CA GLU A 116 19.36 41.25 -49.74
C GLU A 116 20.31 42.12 -50.59
N GLN A 117 21.06 43.02 -49.95
CA GLN A 117 22.12 43.75 -50.62
C GLN A 117 23.18 42.79 -51.25
N ALA A 118 23.74 41.90 -50.41
CA ALA A 118 24.76 40.93 -50.86
C ALA A 118 24.25 39.99 -51.98
N LYS A 119 22.98 39.55 -51.88
CA LYS A 119 22.34 38.76 -52.90
C LYS A 119 22.18 39.51 -54.24
N SER A 120 21.80 40.75 -54.18
CA SER A 120 21.71 41.62 -55.36
C SER A 120 23.09 41.83 -55.99
N GLU A 121 24.15 42.05 -55.19
CA GLU A 121 25.52 42.21 -55.64
C GLU A 121 26.07 40.91 -56.26
N ALA A 122 25.86 39.76 -55.61
CA ALA A 122 26.29 38.46 -56.16
C ALA A 122 25.62 38.16 -57.50
N LYS A 123 24.31 38.37 -57.63
CA LYS A 123 23.55 38.20 -58.85
C LYS A 123 24.04 39.15 -59.97
N ARG A 124 24.41 40.37 -59.63
CA ARG A 124 25.01 41.33 -60.59
C ARG A 124 26.37 40.86 -61.03
N ALA A 125 27.22 40.41 -60.08
CA ALA A 125 28.55 39.92 -60.39
C ALA A 125 28.53 38.68 -61.33
N GLU A 126 27.62 37.75 -61.08
CA GLU A 126 27.42 36.57 -61.95
C GLU A 126 27.10 36.96 -63.39
N ARG A 127 26.17 37.89 -63.62
CA ARG A 127 25.84 38.40 -64.97
C ARG A 127 26.99 39.13 -65.64
N LEU A 128 27.83 39.87 -64.86
CA LEU A 128 28.98 40.56 -65.40
C LEU A 128 30.14 39.61 -65.75
N THR A 129 30.31 38.53 -65.02
CA THR A 129 31.25 37.44 -65.31
C THR A 129 30.92 36.72 -66.60
N GLU A 130 29.64 36.38 -66.81
CA GLU A 130 29.16 35.80 -68.07
C GLU A 130 29.50 36.66 -69.30
N ARG A 131 29.47 38.02 -69.12
CA ARG A 131 29.83 38.98 -70.14
C ARG A 131 31.34 39.31 -70.18
N LYS A 132 32.16 38.60 -69.38
CA LYS A 132 33.61 38.84 -69.23
C LYS A 132 33.96 40.28 -68.79
N ALA A 133 33.05 40.97 -68.05
CA ALA A 133 33.21 42.37 -67.64
C ALA A 133 33.87 42.51 -66.26
N ILE A 134 34.01 41.41 -65.48
CA ILE A 134 34.72 41.37 -64.19
C ILE A 134 35.55 40.07 -64.14
N SER A 135 36.53 40.03 -63.16
CA SER A 135 37.31 38.80 -62.94
C SER A 135 36.50 37.74 -62.20
N THR A 136 36.86 36.45 -62.38
CA THR A 136 36.28 35.34 -61.63
C THR A 136 36.51 35.48 -60.15
N GLU A 137 37.68 35.99 -59.72
CA GLU A 137 37.99 36.26 -58.32
C GLU A 137 37.01 37.28 -57.67
N GLN A 138 36.68 38.36 -58.38
CA GLN A 138 35.69 39.33 -57.89
C GLN A 138 34.28 38.72 -57.73
N ALA A 139 33.89 37.87 -58.68
CA ALA A 139 32.60 37.17 -58.61
C ALA A 139 32.55 36.17 -57.44
N GLU A 140 33.61 35.39 -57.24
CA GLU A 140 33.74 34.47 -56.09
C GLU A 140 33.77 35.21 -54.74
N SER A 141 34.41 36.36 -54.65
CA SER A 141 34.40 37.21 -53.48
C SER A 141 32.99 37.66 -53.11
N ARG A 142 32.14 38.11 -54.10
CA ARG A 142 30.74 38.49 -53.84
C ARG A 142 29.89 37.30 -53.42
N LYS A 143 30.12 36.12 -54.02
CA LYS A 143 29.47 34.88 -53.66
C LYS A 143 29.83 34.45 -52.21
N SER A 144 31.09 34.62 -51.85
CA SER A 144 31.54 34.36 -50.47
C SER A 144 30.90 35.29 -49.45
N THR A 145 30.81 36.61 -49.81
CA THR A 145 30.11 37.59 -48.96
C THR A 145 28.64 37.23 -48.80
N LEU A 146 27.94 36.80 -49.86
CA LEU A 146 26.57 36.33 -49.77
C LEU A 146 26.43 35.19 -48.75
N ARG A 147 27.25 34.12 -48.91
CA ARG A 147 27.24 32.96 -47.94
C ARG A 147 27.53 33.41 -46.52
N GLN A 148 28.43 34.38 -46.33
CA GLN A 148 28.73 34.94 -45.00
C GLN A 148 27.51 35.66 -44.38
N ARG A 149 26.71 36.43 -45.19
CA ARG A 149 25.53 37.12 -44.71
C ARG A 149 24.39 36.12 -44.43
N GLU A 150 24.26 35.05 -45.21
CA GLU A 150 23.35 33.94 -44.98
C GLU A 150 23.64 33.29 -43.62
N ALA A 151 24.89 32.93 -43.37
CA ALA A 151 25.34 32.34 -42.13
C ALA A 151 25.12 33.28 -40.91
N GLN A 152 25.35 34.59 -41.06
CA GLN A 152 25.11 35.62 -40.03
C GLN A 152 23.62 35.70 -39.67
N LEU A 153 22.72 35.68 -40.66
CA LEU A 153 21.27 35.70 -40.41
C LEU A 153 20.83 34.43 -39.66
N LEU A 154 21.35 33.27 -40.06
CA LEU A 154 21.02 31.98 -39.40
C LEU A 154 21.49 31.97 -37.94
N ALA A 155 22.68 32.53 -37.64
CA ALA A 155 23.18 32.64 -36.28
C ALA A 155 22.29 33.52 -35.40
N LEU A 156 21.86 34.71 -35.90
CA LEU A 156 20.95 35.59 -35.15
C LEU A 156 19.55 34.98 -34.94
N GLN A 157 19.08 34.20 -35.90
CA GLN A 157 17.81 33.45 -35.71
C GLN A 157 17.91 32.39 -34.63
N ALA A 158 19.04 31.68 -34.52
CA ALA A 158 19.29 30.74 -33.46
C ALA A 158 19.37 31.44 -32.07
N GLU A 159 20.05 32.59 -32.00
CA GLU A 159 20.11 33.41 -30.77
C GLU A 159 18.70 33.91 -30.37
N LEU A 160 17.87 34.34 -31.32
CA LEU A 160 16.50 34.74 -31.05
C LEU A 160 15.71 33.60 -30.47
N THR A 161 15.83 32.38 -31.03
CA THR A 161 15.11 31.19 -30.52
C THR A 161 15.51 30.90 -29.07
N ALA A 162 16.78 31.02 -28.73
CA ALA A 162 17.27 30.85 -27.36
C ALA A 162 16.67 31.92 -26.42
N ALA A 163 16.67 33.16 -26.84
CA ALA A 163 16.12 34.27 -26.02
C ALA A 163 14.57 34.13 -25.84
N GLU A 164 13.85 33.64 -26.84
CA GLU A 164 12.40 33.38 -26.75
C GLU A 164 12.10 32.21 -25.78
N LEU A 165 12.98 31.19 -25.73
CA LEU A 165 12.88 30.15 -24.72
C LEU A 165 13.11 30.68 -23.31
N ASP A 166 14.11 31.52 -23.10
CA ASP A 166 14.35 32.13 -21.80
C ASP A 166 13.21 33.04 -21.36
N LEU A 167 12.60 33.78 -22.28
CA LEU A 167 11.40 34.55 -22.03
C LEU A 167 10.19 33.62 -21.65
N ALA A 168 10.01 32.52 -22.36
CA ALA A 168 8.98 31.55 -22.02
C ALA A 168 9.18 30.93 -20.63
N PHE A 169 10.42 30.68 -20.22
CA PHE A 169 10.76 30.15 -18.90
C PHE A 169 10.50 31.11 -17.75
N THR A 170 10.24 32.41 -18.01
CA THR A 170 9.73 33.33 -16.97
C THR A 170 8.35 32.96 -16.47
N GLN A 171 7.59 32.18 -17.25
CA GLN A 171 6.31 31.58 -16.87
C GLN A 171 6.56 30.16 -16.34
N VAL A 172 6.68 30.02 -15.02
CA VAL A 172 6.91 28.74 -14.39
C VAL A 172 5.59 27.99 -14.25
N ARG A 173 5.47 26.87 -14.97
CA ARG A 173 4.26 26.06 -15.06
C ARG A 173 4.44 24.71 -14.35
N SER A 174 3.29 24.12 -13.98
CA SER A 174 3.29 22.76 -13.42
C SER A 174 3.72 21.72 -14.47
N PRO A 175 4.70 20.87 -14.18
CA PRO A 175 5.09 19.78 -15.07
C PRO A 175 4.24 18.51 -14.94
N ILE A 176 3.36 18.41 -13.92
CA ILE A 176 2.54 17.25 -13.61
C ILE A 176 1.17 17.69 -13.06
N ASP A 177 0.20 16.78 -13.13
CA ASP A 177 -1.05 16.89 -12.37
C ASP A 177 -0.80 16.54 -10.90
N GLY A 178 -1.37 17.32 -9.97
CA GLY A 178 -1.19 17.03 -8.55
C GLY A 178 -1.68 18.14 -7.63
N VAL A 179 -1.23 18.09 -6.39
CA VAL A 179 -1.48 19.11 -5.38
C VAL A 179 -0.20 19.90 -5.16
N VAL A 180 -0.29 21.22 -5.30
CA VAL A 180 0.82 22.14 -5.03
C VAL A 180 0.95 22.40 -3.54
N SER A 181 2.18 22.43 -3.04
CA SER A 181 2.49 22.77 -1.65
C SER A 181 2.50 24.29 -1.44
N ARG A 182 2.99 24.73 -0.30
CA ARG A 182 3.19 26.17 -0.02
C ARG A 182 4.25 26.78 -0.95
N ALA A 183 4.16 28.08 -1.17
CA ALA A 183 5.22 28.84 -1.81
C ALA A 183 6.39 29.02 -0.84
N ASN A 184 7.57 28.47 -1.18
CA ASN A 184 8.76 28.62 -0.34
C ASN A 184 9.40 30.02 -0.46
N ILE A 185 9.16 30.70 -1.60
CA ILE A 185 9.71 32.01 -1.91
C ILE A 185 8.56 32.91 -2.33
N THR A 186 8.50 34.10 -1.74
CA THR A 186 7.40 35.05 -1.94
C THR A 186 7.68 36.04 -3.05
N LYS A 187 6.64 36.74 -3.52
CA LYS A 187 6.75 37.84 -4.49
C LYS A 187 7.81 38.88 -4.07
N GLY A 188 8.54 39.38 -5.05
CA GLY A 188 9.60 40.42 -4.86
C GLY A 188 10.97 39.85 -4.54
N ASN A 189 11.09 38.55 -4.26
CA ASN A 189 12.39 37.93 -4.03
C ASN A 189 13.03 37.45 -5.34
N ASN A 190 14.35 37.47 -5.36
CA ASN A 190 15.15 36.95 -6.47
C ASN A 190 15.32 35.45 -6.34
N VAL A 191 15.24 34.74 -7.46
CA VAL A 191 15.42 33.28 -7.55
C VAL A 191 16.52 32.95 -8.55
N LEU A 192 17.20 31.84 -8.29
CA LEU A 192 18.32 31.37 -9.11
C LEU A 192 17.90 30.10 -9.87
N ALA A 193 18.20 30.06 -11.17
CA ALA A 193 17.94 28.94 -12.05
C ALA A 193 18.52 27.64 -11.51
N GLY A 194 17.69 26.56 -11.43
CA GLY A 194 18.12 25.24 -11.02
C GLY A 194 18.54 25.09 -9.55
N GLN A 195 18.39 26.13 -8.72
CA GLN A 195 18.81 26.12 -7.31
C GLN A 195 17.65 26.42 -6.35
N SER A 196 16.83 27.42 -6.69
CA SER A 196 15.76 27.88 -5.82
C SER A 196 14.53 26.97 -5.95
N VAL A 197 14.18 26.21 -4.91
CA VAL A 197 12.94 25.46 -4.88
C VAL A 197 11.79 26.41 -4.57
N LEU A 198 10.91 26.62 -5.56
CA LEU A 198 9.76 27.53 -5.44
C LEU A 198 8.62 26.90 -4.65
N THR A 199 8.30 25.64 -4.96
CA THR A 199 7.30 24.82 -4.29
C THR A 199 7.54 23.34 -4.64
N SER A 200 6.78 22.43 -4.05
CA SER A 200 6.70 21.03 -4.49
C SER A 200 5.30 20.70 -4.99
N ILE A 201 5.21 19.81 -5.96
CA ILE A 201 3.94 19.30 -6.50
C ILE A 201 3.99 17.79 -6.37
N VAL A 202 2.91 17.22 -5.82
CA VAL A 202 2.79 15.79 -5.55
C VAL A 202 1.53 15.26 -6.25
N SER A 203 1.68 14.25 -7.09
CA SER A 203 0.55 13.58 -7.71
C SER A 203 -0.30 12.88 -6.65
N ASN A 204 -1.64 12.96 -6.76
CA ASN A 204 -2.55 12.50 -5.73
C ASN A 204 -3.67 11.56 -6.23
N GLN A 205 -3.73 11.24 -7.53
CA GLN A 205 -4.76 10.36 -8.08
C GLN A 205 -4.57 8.91 -7.68
N GLN A 206 -3.32 8.49 -7.50
CA GLN A 206 -2.94 7.15 -7.08
C GLN A 206 -1.87 7.24 -6.00
N MET A 207 -1.77 6.19 -5.17
CA MET A 207 -0.69 6.03 -4.21
C MET A 207 -0.01 4.68 -4.38
N TYR A 208 1.30 4.69 -4.28
CA TYR A 208 2.13 3.51 -4.28
C TYR A 208 2.42 3.08 -2.85
N ALA A 209 2.41 1.78 -2.64
CA ALA A 209 2.81 1.15 -1.40
C ALA A 209 3.92 0.16 -1.67
N TYR A 210 5.15 0.49 -1.28
CA TYR A 210 6.29 -0.41 -1.37
C TYR A 210 6.42 -1.23 -0.11
N PHE A 211 6.61 -2.52 -0.25
CA PHE A 211 6.85 -3.43 0.85
C PHE A 211 7.80 -4.54 0.44
N ASP A 212 8.51 -5.06 1.42
CA ASP A 212 9.56 -6.04 1.22
C ASP A 212 9.09 -7.40 1.73
N ILE A 213 9.17 -8.43 0.87
CA ILE A 213 8.77 -9.80 1.17
C ILE A 213 10.04 -10.64 1.29
N ASP A 214 10.21 -11.38 2.39
CA ASP A 214 11.34 -12.29 2.52
C ASP A 214 11.30 -13.41 1.45
N GLU A 215 12.46 -13.82 0.96
CA GLU A 215 12.60 -14.78 -0.13
C GLU A 215 11.88 -16.10 0.15
N ARG A 216 11.94 -16.59 1.40
CA ARG A 216 11.27 -17.84 1.79
C ARG A 216 9.76 -17.73 1.66
N THR A 217 9.19 -16.64 2.12
CA THR A 217 7.74 -16.36 2.00
C THR A 217 7.34 -16.18 0.55
N TRP A 218 8.17 -15.47 -0.24
CA TRP A 218 7.94 -15.32 -1.67
C TRP A 218 7.86 -16.68 -2.36
N ASN A 219 8.89 -17.51 -2.25
CA ASN A 219 8.96 -18.81 -2.90
C ASN A 219 7.84 -19.77 -2.47
N ARG A 220 7.39 -19.68 -1.22
CA ARG A 220 6.32 -20.54 -0.69
C ARG A 220 4.92 -20.09 -1.06
N SER A 221 4.65 -18.79 -1.08
CA SER A 221 3.30 -18.24 -1.11
C SER A 221 2.98 -17.43 -2.37
N PHE A 222 4.01 -16.93 -3.10
CA PHE A 222 3.87 -15.95 -4.16
C PHE A 222 4.68 -16.26 -5.42
N ALA A 223 5.31 -17.43 -5.54
CA ALA A 223 6.19 -17.76 -6.65
C ALA A 223 5.56 -17.57 -8.05
N ASP A 224 4.25 -17.76 -8.16
CA ASP A 224 3.50 -17.62 -9.41
C ASP A 224 2.92 -16.20 -9.62
N VAL A 225 3.16 -15.26 -8.69
CA VAL A 225 2.66 -13.90 -8.79
C VAL A 225 3.52 -13.09 -9.74
N THR A 226 2.88 -12.41 -10.69
CA THR A 226 3.50 -11.48 -11.62
C THR A 226 2.86 -10.10 -11.47
N ALA A 227 3.49 -9.08 -12.03
CA ALA A 227 2.92 -7.72 -12.05
C ALA A 227 1.59 -7.62 -12.83
N GLN A 228 1.28 -8.62 -13.67
CA GLN A 228 0.03 -8.72 -14.43
C GLN A 228 -1.02 -9.59 -13.72
N SER A 229 -0.64 -10.33 -12.68
CA SER A 229 -1.60 -11.12 -11.91
C SER A 229 -2.49 -10.18 -11.07
N GLU A 230 -3.81 -10.39 -11.14
CA GLU A 230 -4.79 -9.64 -10.32
C GLU A 230 -4.74 -10.08 -8.85
N GLN A 231 -3.53 -10.08 -8.27
CA GLN A 231 -3.37 -10.47 -6.88
C GLN A 231 -4.00 -9.42 -5.96
N ALA A 232 -4.95 -9.85 -5.16
CA ALA A 232 -5.64 -8.96 -4.25
C ALA A 232 -4.72 -8.44 -3.15
N VAL A 233 -4.66 -7.13 -3.05
CA VAL A 233 -3.98 -6.40 -2.00
C VAL A 233 -4.99 -5.50 -1.31
N VAL A 234 -5.08 -5.59 0.00
CA VAL A 234 -5.95 -4.70 0.77
C VAL A 234 -5.13 -3.90 1.76
N MET A 235 -5.53 -2.66 2.00
CA MET A 235 -4.79 -1.73 2.84
C MET A 235 -5.67 -1.14 3.94
N GLN A 236 -5.05 -0.92 5.08
CA GLN A 236 -5.58 -0.26 6.26
C GLN A 236 -4.71 0.95 6.60
N LYS A 237 -5.30 2.13 6.75
CA LYS A 237 -4.58 3.31 7.27
C LYS A 237 -4.36 3.18 8.78
N VAL A 238 -3.31 3.81 9.27
CA VAL A 238 -3.07 3.92 10.72
C VAL A 238 -4.26 4.61 11.40
N GLY A 239 -4.74 4.02 12.49
CA GLY A 239 -5.91 4.49 13.23
C GLY A 239 -7.25 3.90 12.78
N GLN A 240 -7.29 3.15 11.67
CA GLN A 240 -8.46 2.38 11.26
C GLN A 240 -8.34 0.93 11.73
N THR A 241 -9.48 0.26 11.89
CA THR A 241 -9.54 -1.16 12.31
C THR A 241 -9.75 -2.12 11.14
N SER A 242 -10.23 -1.61 10.00
CA SER A 242 -10.60 -2.40 8.81
C SER A 242 -9.70 -2.09 7.61
N PHE A 243 -9.60 -3.07 6.70
CA PHE A 243 -8.85 -2.98 5.44
C PHE A 243 -9.80 -2.57 4.31
N ASN A 244 -10.04 -1.28 4.16
CA ASN A 244 -11.08 -0.73 3.27
C ASN A 244 -10.58 -0.30 1.89
N TYR A 245 -9.26 -0.28 1.67
CA TYR A 245 -8.67 0.15 0.40
C TYR A 245 -8.22 -1.07 -0.38
N ASN A 246 -8.75 -1.23 -1.59
CA ASN A 246 -8.36 -2.30 -2.50
C ASN A 246 -7.27 -1.79 -3.45
N GLY A 247 -6.26 -2.59 -3.67
CA GLY A 247 -5.15 -2.29 -4.56
C GLY A 247 -4.74 -3.49 -5.38
N LYS A 248 -3.80 -3.27 -6.30
CA LYS A 248 -3.24 -4.30 -7.18
C LYS A 248 -1.73 -4.23 -7.13
N ILE A 249 -1.05 -5.38 -7.26
CA ILE A 249 0.39 -5.40 -7.53
C ILE A 249 0.60 -4.88 -8.95
N ASN A 250 1.50 -3.91 -9.11
CA ASN A 250 1.88 -3.41 -10.42
C ASN A 250 3.39 -3.41 -10.68
N PHE A 251 4.18 -3.79 -9.68
CA PHE A 251 5.63 -3.91 -9.83
C PHE A 251 6.19 -4.92 -8.84
N ILE A 252 7.10 -5.74 -9.31
CA ILE A 252 7.90 -6.69 -8.54
C ILE A 252 9.34 -6.44 -8.98
N ASP A 253 10.24 -6.24 -8.03
CA ASP A 253 11.65 -6.00 -8.35
C ASP A 253 12.26 -7.22 -9.03
N ASN A 254 13.25 -7.01 -9.87
CA ASN A 254 13.98 -8.07 -10.58
C ASN A 254 15.15 -8.63 -9.78
N GLN A 255 15.43 -8.08 -8.60
CA GLN A 255 16.53 -8.47 -7.73
C GLN A 255 16.07 -8.59 -6.29
N ILE A 256 16.62 -9.60 -5.59
CA ILE A 256 16.50 -9.72 -4.15
C ILE A 256 17.60 -8.84 -3.53
N ASN A 257 17.24 -8.04 -2.54
CA ASN A 257 18.21 -7.25 -1.78
C ASN A 257 19.13 -8.20 -1.00
N GLU A 258 20.39 -8.26 -1.36
CA GLU A 258 21.37 -9.18 -0.77
C GLU A 258 21.62 -8.94 0.73
N THR A 259 21.40 -7.71 1.20
CA THR A 259 21.61 -7.36 2.61
C THR A 259 20.48 -7.83 3.51
N THR A 260 19.24 -7.79 3.00
CA THR A 260 18.04 -8.11 3.79
C THR A 260 17.40 -9.45 3.41
N GLY A 261 17.77 -10.03 2.26
CA GLY A 261 17.15 -11.24 1.73
C GLY A 261 15.68 -11.05 1.35
N THR A 262 15.31 -9.84 0.93
CA THR A 262 13.91 -9.48 0.61
C THR A 262 13.73 -9.06 -0.83
N LEU A 263 12.58 -9.38 -1.39
CA LEU A 263 12.11 -8.93 -2.69
C LEU A 263 11.16 -7.75 -2.50
N ARG A 264 11.43 -6.64 -3.19
CA ARG A 264 10.59 -5.45 -3.13
C ARG A 264 9.42 -5.58 -4.09
N VAL A 265 8.24 -5.31 -3.57
CA VAL A 265 6.98 -5.34 -4.31
C VAL A 265 6.27 -4.01 -4.15
N ARG A 266 5.55 -3.57 -5.18
CA ARG A 266 4.74 -2.36 -5.14
C ARG A 266 3.30 -2.69 -5.46
N ALA A 267 2.41 -2.21 -4.62
CA ALA A 267 0.98 -2.16 -4.89
C ALA A 267 0.55 -0.72 -5.22
N VAL A 268 -0.44 -0.59 -6.08
CA VAL A 268 -1.08 0.68 -6.43
C VAL A 268 -2.48 0.72 -5.84
N PHE A 269 -2.84 1.87 -5.29
CA PHE A 269 -4.15 2.16 -4.71
C PHE A 269 -4.71 3.42 -5.36
N GLU A 270 -5.94 3.36 -5.85
CA GLU A 270 -6.66 4.53 -6.34
C GLU A 270 -7.00 5.47 -5.18
N ASN A 271 -6.97 6.77 -5.44
CA ASN A 271 -7.17 7.80 -4.43
C ASN A 271 -8.18 8.86 -4.89
N ASP A 272 -9.27 8.44 -5.53
CA ASP A 272 -10.30 9.31 -6.10
C ASP A 272 -10.88 10.29 -5.07
N GLU A 273 -11.05 9.84 -3.82
CA GLU A 273 -11.55 10.67 -2.72
C GLU A 273 -10.45 11.50 -2.03
N GLN A 274 -9.21 11.44 -2.49
CA GLN A 274 -8.05 12.15 -1.95
C GLN A 274 -7.81 11.91 -0.45
N GLN A 275 -8.24 10.77 0.07
CA GLN A 275 -8.09 10.40 1.48
C GLN A 275 -6.70 9.87 1.82
N LEU A 276 -5.94 9.42 0.82
CA LEU A 276 -4.58 8.93 0.96
C LEU A 276 -3.60 10.08 0.74
N ARG A 277 -2.56 10.14 1.56
CA ARG A 277 -1.50 11.15 1.44
C ARG A 277 -0.13 10.46 1.38
N ALA A 278 0.73 10.94 0.49
CA ALA A 278 2.12 10.52 0.45
C ALA A 278 2.79 10.72 1.80
N GLY A 279 3.68 9.82 2.18
CA GLY A 279 4.34 9.81 3.49
C GLY A 279 3.56 9.14 4.62
N SER A 280 2.27 8.83 4.45
CA SER A 280 1.46 8.18 5.47
C SER A 280 1.86 6.71 5.65
N PHE A 281 1.88 6.24 6.91
CA PHE A 281 2.03 4.83 7.18
C PHE A 281 0.72 4.07 6.94
N ALA A 282 0.86 2.87 6.40
CA ALA A 282 -0.24 1.97 6.16
C ALA A 282 0.18 0.52 6.46
N ARG A 283 -0.82 -0.31 6.69
CA ARG A 283 -0.65 -1.76 6.79
C ARG A 283 -1.36 -2.40 5.61
N ILE A 284 -0.68 -3.26 4.89
CA ILE A 284 -1.25 -3.98 3.76
C ILE A 284 -1.32 -5.47 4.07
N LYS A 285 -2.31 -6.12 3.48
CA LYS A 285 -2.42 -7.57 3.42
C LYS A 285 -2.38 -8.00 1.97
N LEU A 286 -1.50 -8.96 1.69
CA LEU A 286 -1.36 -9.61 0.40
C LEU A 286 -1.92 -11.02 0.51
N ALA A 287 -2.84 -11.38 -0.36
CA ALA A 287 -3.41 -12.72 -0.42
C ALA A 287 -2.42 -13.70 -1.05
N ALA A 288 -2.19 -14.85 -0.42
CA ALA A 288 -1.37 -15.92 -1.00
C ALA A 288 -2.11 -16.60 -2.16
N ASN A 289 -1.39 -17.10 -3.17
CA ASN A 289 -1.98 -17.81 -4.32
C ASN A 289 -2.65 -19.12 -3.94
N LYS A 290 -2.13 -19.78 -2.92
CA LYS A 290 -2.63 -21.10 -2.52
C LYS A 290 -3.73 -20.98 -1.49
N VAL A 291 -4.91 -21.44 -1.88
CA VAL A 291 -5.99 -21.75 -0.95
C VAL A 291 -5.69 -23.12 -0.32
N SER A 292 -5.73 -23.19 0.99
CA SER A 292 -5.51 -24.45 1.72
C SER A 292 -6.72 -24.77 2.59
N GLU A 293 -7.12 -26.04 2.60
CA GLU A 293 -8.14 -26.49 3.55
C GLU A 293 -7.63 -26.35 4.97
N LYS A 294 -8.43 -25.73 5.82
CA LYS A 294 -8.12 -25.51 7.23
C LYS A 294 -9.30 -25.94 8.08
N VAL A 295 -8.96 -26.50 9.23
CA VAL A 295 -9.93 -26.76 10.28
C VAL A 295 -10.30 -25.43 10.93
N ILE A 296 -11.59 -25.13 10.99
CA ILE A 296 -12.15 -23.88 11.52
C ILE A 296 -13.01 -24.22 12.74
N VAL A 297 -12.78 -23.47 13.82
CA VAL A 297 -13.53 -23.64 15.07
C VAL A 297 -14.04 -22.28 15.57
N PRO A 298 -15.12 -22.21 16.37
CA PRO A 298 -15.52 -21.00 17.03
C PRO A 298 -14.41 -20.48 17.98
N GLU A 299 -14.14 -19.17 17.98
CA GLU A 299 -13.12 -18.57 18.85
C GLU A 299 -13.36 -18.93 20.33
N ARG A 300 -14.64 -19.01 20.76
CA ARG A 300 -15.05 -19.40 22.12
C ARG A 300 -14.77 -20.85 22.50
N ALA A 301 -14.47 -21.73 21.54
CA ALA A 301 -14.07 -23.11 21.78
C ALA A 301 -12.59 -23.24 22.15
N ILE A 302 -11.80 -22.18 21.94
CA ILE A 302 -10.37 -22.16 22.19
C ILE A 302 -10.10 -21.67 23.60
N GLY A 303 -9.52 -22.54 24.41
CA GLY A 303 -9.02 -22.20 25.75
C GLY A 303 -7.57 -21.73 25.72
N THR A 304 -7.19 -21.05 26.78
CA THR A 304 -5.79 -20.62 27.03
C THR A 304 -5.34 -21.23 28.34
N ASP A 305 -4.22 -21.91 28.31
CA ASP A 305 -3.55 -22.43 29.48
C ASP A 305 -2.10 -21.95 29.47
N LEU A 306 -1.80 -20.98 30.32
CA LEU A 306 -0.53 -20.26 30.34
C LEU A 306 -0.17 -19.69 28.96
N LYS A 307 0.80 -20.33 28.27
CA LYS A 307 1.25 -19.95 26.92
C LYS A 307 0.60 -20.77 25.82
N ASN A 308 -0.14 -21.81 26.17
CA ASN A 308 -0.68 -22.78 25.22
C ASN A 308 -2.14 -22.45 24.86
N ARG A 309 -2.48 -22.73 23.62
CA ARG A 309 -3.88 -22.74 23.16
C ARG A 309 -4.34 -24.19 23.08
N PHE A 310 -5.56 -24.43 23.50
CA PHE A 310 -6.13 -25.78 23.48
C PHE A 310 -7.60 -25.75 23.11
N VAL A 311 -8.09 -26.91 22.69
CA VAL A 311 -9.52 -27.18 22.43
C VAL A 311 -9.86 -28.47 23.18
N LEU A 312 -11.08 -28.54 23.71
CA LEU A 312 -11.60 -29.76 24.31
C LEU A 312 -12.32 -30.57 23.22
N THR A 313 -11.79 -31.75 22.88
CA THR A 313 -12.42 -32.70 21.95
C THR A 313 -13.19 -33.75 22.71
N VAL A 314 -14.21 -34.33 22.08
CA VAL A 314 -15.02 -35.43 22.63
C VAL A 314 -14.33 -36.74 22.27
N GLY A 315 -13.80 -37.45 23.26
CA GLY A 315 -13.20 -38.76 23.12
C GLY A 315 -14.20 -39.91 23.34
N GLU A 316 -13.65 -41.12 23.50
CA GLU A 316 -14.47 -42.33 23.77
C GLU A 316 -15.25 -42.16 25.07
N GLY A 317 -16.48 -42.64 25.08
CA GLY A 317 -17.36 -42.55 26.24
C GLY A 317 -17.85 -41.13 26.58
N ASN A 318 -17.82 -40.18 25.64
CA ASN A 318 -18.19 -38.80 25.83
C ASN A 318 -17.34 -38.07 26.92
N VAL A 319 -16.08 -38.45 27.06
CA VAL A 319 -15.12 -37.81 27.96
C VAL A 319 -14.33 -36.74 27.18
N LEU A 320 -14.16 -35.58 27.79
CA LEU A 320 -13.44 -34.47 27.16
C LEU A 320 -11.94 -34.69 27.22
N GLU A 321 -11.31 -34.60 26.07
CA GLU A 321 -9.87 -34.70 25.91
C GLU A 321 -9.25 -33.33 25.63
N TYR A 322 -8.10 -33.07 26.25
CA TYR A 322 -7.33 -31.84 26.03
C TYR A 322 -6.44 -31.98 24.80
N LYS A 323 -6.69 -31.19 23.76
CA LYS A 323 -5.83 -31.13 22.58
C LYS A 323 -5.14 -29.79 22.44
N LEU A 324 -3.84 -29.79 22.45
CA LEU A 324 -3.03 -28.60 22.11
C LEU A 324 -3.25 -28.24 20.65
N VAL A 325 -3.49 -26.95 20.40
CA VAL A 325 -3.73 -26.44 19.05
C VAL A 325 -2.83 -25.23 18.75
N THR A 326 -2.41 -25.12 17.50
CA THR A 326 -1.83 -23.90 16.97
C THR A 326 -2.88 -23.11 16.23
N VAL A 327 -3.17 -21.91 16.69
CA VAL A 327 -4.17 -21.05 16.09
C VAL A 327 -3.62 -20.28 14.91
N GLY A 328 -4.44 -20.16 13.86
CA GLY A 328 -4.17 -19.37 12.68
C GLY A 328 -4.93 -18.04 12.67
N GLU A 329 -5.33 -17.58 11.48
CA GLU A 329 -6.10 -16.35 11.28
C GLU A 329 -7.52 -16.43 11.83
N ARG A 330 -8.10 -15.28 12.14
CA ARG A 330 -9.46 -15.13 12.61
C ARG A 330 -10.38 -14.69 11.46
N TYR A 331 -11.55 -15.34 11.37
CA TYR A 331 -12.60 -15.07 10.40
C TYR A 331 -13.91 -14.77 11.14
N GLY A 332 -14.17 -13.49 11.38
CA GLY A 332 -15.32 -13.07 12.19
C GLY A 332 -15.31 -13.68 13.61
N SER A 333 -16.30 -14.51 13.94
CA SER A 333 -16.40 -15.27 15.21
C SER A 333 -15.66 -16.60 15.19
N LEU A 334 -15.06 -16.98 14.06
CA LEU A 334 -14.38 -18.25 13.84
C LEU A 334 -12.87 -18.07 13.79
N ARG A 335 -12.14 -19.15 14.05
CA ARG A 335 -10.67 -19.19 14.02
C ARG A 335 -10.15 -20.40 13.26
N ALA A 336 -9.19 -20.20 12.38
CA ALA A 336 -8.50 -21.32 11.74
C ALA A 336 -7.54 -21.99 12.74
N ILE A 337 -7.44 -23.31 12.66
CA ILE A 337 -6.46 -24.11 13.38
C ILE A 337 -5.44 -24.64 12.36
N THR A 338 -4.18 -24.37 12.62
CA THR A 338 -3.09 -24.76 11.73
C THR A 338 -2.52 -26.14 12.05
N SER A 339 -2.62 -26.58 13.31
CA SER A 339 -2.25 -27.93 13.74
C SER A 339 -2.94 -28.29 15.06
N GLY A 340 -3.09 -29.60 15.30
CA GLY A 340 -3.60 -30.14 16.55
C GLY A 340 -5.05 -30.66 16.47
N LEU A 341 -5.78 -30.43 15.39
CA LEU A 341 -7.11 -31.01 15.15
C LEU A 341 -7.15 -31.71 13.79
N ASN A 342 -7.96 -32.78 13.73
CA ASN A 342 -8.28 -33.51 12.50
C ASN A 342 -9.69 -33.11 12.02
N GLU A 343 -10.00 -33.41 10.75
CA GLU A 343 -11.26 -33.06 10.09
C GLU A 343 -12.51 -33.71 10.74
N ASN A 344 -12.31 -34.84 11.42
CA ASN A 344 -13.40 -35.59 12.07
C ASN A 344 -13.54 -35.34 13.58
N ASP A 345 -12.70 -34.44 14.13
CA ASP A 345 -12.79 -34.15 15.55
C ASP A 345 -14.08 -33.41 15.89
N VAL A 346 -14.71 -33.86 17.00
CA VAL A 346 -15.88 -33.20 17.60
C VAL A 346 -15.38 -32.36 18.79
N ILE A 347 -15.73 -31.11 18.84
CA ILE A 347 -15.22 -30.14 19.84
C ILE A 347 -16.34 -29.61 20.74
N ALA A 348 -16.02 -29.31 21.98
CA ALA A 348 -16.93 -28.60 22.88
C ALA A 348 -16.94 -27.11 22.53
N VAL A 349 -18.06 -26.60 22.02
CA VAL A 349 -18.16 -25.22 21.46
C VAL A 349 -17.99 -24.13 22.52
N ASN A 350 -18.42 -24.39 23.76
CA ASN A 350 -18.28 -23.49 24.92
C ASN A 350 -17.47 -24.17 26.04
N GLY A 351 -16.68 -25.20 25.74
CA GLY A 351 -16.02 -26.09 26.68
C GLY A 351 -15.17 -25.38 27.74
N PRO A 352 -14.15 -24.59 27.35
CA PRO A 352 -13.20 -24.00 28.30
C PRO A 352 -13.82 -23.12 29.40
N ALA A 353 -15.04 -22.62 29.15
CA ALA A 353 -15.76 -21.77 30.12
C ALA A 353 -16.63 -22.55 31.10
N ARG A 354 -16.94 -23.84 30.82
CA ARG A 354 -17.91 -24.63 31.60
C ARG A 354 -17.39 -25.96 32.11
N VAL A 355 -16.47 -26.57 31.40
CA VAL A 355 -15.97 -27.94 31.69
C VAL A 355 -14.45 -28.02 31.50
N GLY A 356 -13.84 -28.99 32.17
CA GLY A 356 -12.41 -29.28 32.09
C GLY A 356 -12.09 -30.60 31.39
N PRO A 357 -10.81 -30.84 31.11
CA PRO A 357 -10.36 -32.12 30.58
C PRO A 357 -10.68 -33.29 31.52
N GLY A 358 -10.98 -34.46 30.98
CA GLY A 358 -11.31 -35.67 31.73
C GLY A 358 -12.74 -35.72 32.26
N MET A 359 -13.58 -34.69 32.06
CA MET A 359 -14.96 -34.67 32.50
C MET A 359 -15.86 -35.43 31.52
N PRO A 360 -16.74 -36.32 32.00
CA PRO A 360 -17.79 -36.90 31.16
C PRO A 360 -18.92 -35.90 30.95
N ILE A 361 -19.44 -35.80 29.72
CA ILE A 361 -20.49 -34.87 29.32
C ILE A 361 -21.68 -35.55 28.68
N SER A 362 -22.81 -34.85 28.63
CA SER A 362 -23.93 -35.18 27.77
C SER A 362 -23.87 -34.30 26.52
N PRO A 363 -23.42 -34.84 25.37
CA PRO A 363 -23.21 -34.02 24.18
C PRO A 363 -24.55 -33.60 23.56
N ASN A 364 -24.72 -32.28 23.37
CA ASN A 364 -25.77 -31.69 22.55
C ASN A 364 -25.17 -31.24 21.22
N THR A 365 -25.49 -31.96 20.15
CA THR A 365 -24.86 -31.67 18.83
C THR A 365 -25.45 -30.41 18.23
N VAL A 366 -24.58 -29.45 17.94
CA VAL A 366 -24.91 -28.19 17.26
C VAL A 366 -24.07 -28.02 16.00
N THR A 367 -24.50 -27.19 15.08
CA THR A 367 -23.75 -26.86 13.89
C THR A 367 -23.02 -25.55 14.07
N ILE A 368 -21.77 -25.48 13.56
CA ILE A 368 -20.99 -24.22 13.53
C ILE A 368 -21.57 -23.34 12.42
N ASN A 369 -22.12 -22.19 12.81
CA ASN A 369 -22.62 -21.22 11.84
C ASN A 369 -21.42 -20.48 11.19
N SER A 370 -21.35 -20.53 9.87
CA SER A 370 -20.36 -19.84 9.04
C SER A 370 -21.00 -18.84 8.05
N ASP A 371 -22.29 -18.55 8.20
CA ASP A 371 -23.03 -17.69 7.27
C ASP A 371 -22.48 -16.26 7.32
N GLY A 372 -22.26 -15.69 6.14
CA GLY A 372 -21.72 -14.34 5.99
C GLY A 372 -20.22 -14.20 6.30
N ILE A 373 -19.49 -15.28 6.54
CA ILE A 373 -18.04 -15.25 6.76
C ILE A 373 -17.31 -15.64 5.47
N ALA A 374 -16.52 -14.70 4.92
CA ALA A 374 -15.67 -14.95 3.76
C ALA A 374 -14.36 -15.60 4.19
N PHE A 375 -14.05 -16.78 3.69
CA PHE A 375 -12.79 -17.52 3.92
C PHE A 375 -11.80 -17.35 2.77
N THR A 376 -12.32 -17.04 1.57
CA THR A 376 -11.55 -16.77 0.36
C THR A 376 -12.08 -15.50 -0.30
N LEU A 377 -11.24 -14.79 -1.02
CA LEU A 377 -11.71 -13.74 -1.92
C LEU A 377 -12.41 -14.45 -3.09
N SER A 378 -13.70 -14.23 -3.22
CA SER A 378 -14.41 -14.51 -4.46
C SER A 378 -13.89 -13.55 -5.53
N ASN A 379 -13.62 -14.01 -6.75
CA ASN A 379 -13.20 -13.18 -7.88
C ASN A 379 -14.24 -12.11 -8.30
N ASN A 380 -15.35 -12.00 -7.59
CA ASN A 380 -16.35 -10.96 -7.77
C ASN A 380 -16.08 -9.82 -6.77
N HIS A 381 -15.47 -8.78 -7.26
CA HIS A 381 -15.13 -7.54 -6.54
C HIS A 381 -16.33 -6.79 -5.91
N SER A 382 -17.57 -7.23 -6.16
CA SER A 382 -18.80 -6.56 -5.73
C SER A 382 -19.32 -6.97 -4.35
N ASP A 383 -18.87 -8.09 -3.77
CA ASP A 383 -19.49 -8.63 -2.55
C ASP A 383 -18.82 -8.22 -1.23
N LEU A 384 -17.64 -7.56 -1.28
CA LEU A 384 -16.91 -7.15 -0.08
C LEU A 384 -17.43 -5.86 0.57
N VAL A 385 -18.26 -5.08 -0.13
CA VAL A 385 -18.78 -3.79 0.35
C VAL A 385 -20.18 -3.88 0.94
N ALA A 386 -20.88 -4.99 0.80
CA ALA A 386 -22.33 -5.07 1.07
C ALA A 386 -22.76 -5.64 2.42
N LYS A 387 -21.83 -6.06 3.30
CA LYS A 387 -22.23 -6.58 4.65
C LYS A 387 -21.21 -6.20 5.73
N GLN A 388 -21.34 -5.01 6.25
CA GLN A 388 -21.02 -4.65 7.63
C GLN A 388 -22.30 -4.17 8.31
#